data_a34829b05b89e56ac89955da3d0184ef
#
_entry.id   a34829b05b89e56ac89955da3d0184ef
#
_cell.length_a   1.000
_cell.length_b   1.000
_cell.length_c   1.000
_cell.angle_alpha   90.00
_cell.angle_beta   90.00
_cell.angle_gamma   90.00
#
_symmetry.space_group_name_H-M   'P 1'
#
loop_
_entity.id
_entity.type
_entity.pdbx_description
1 polymer ?
#
loop_
_entity_poly.entity_id
_entity_poly.type
_entity_poly.pdbx_seq_one_letter_code
_entity_poly.pdbx_strand_id
1 'polypeptide(L)'
;MTAITLQDITIHAVVEQQGPFFDVKEFFPTLTKEQFDENRAWLQPTFIDANGGVILCVQSFLIKTPRHNILIDSCVGNHKPRPTRPFWNMMDSDRFEKGLVAAGVTVGDIDYVMCTHLHGDHVGWNTRLENGRWVATFPKAKYVMADRELAYWTQKENDDPSGFPWITDSVLPIVDAKRAQIVKSDFVLNESIQFIPTPGHRIDHYSVLVGRPGHDASITGDMIHSPIQGKYPELGMRADYDSRQAGQTRRKVFDRFCDTSTVMCVVHFPSPSTGRVRPWGDGYKFVA
;
A
#
# COMPACT_ATOMS: atom_id res chain seq x y z
N MET A 1 -7.23 -16.15 3.14
CA MET A 1 -6.88 -15.44 4.40
C MET A 1 -8.15 -15.15 5.17
N THR A 2 -8.09 -15.18 6.51
CA THR A 2 -9.25 -14.85 7.36
C THR A 2 -9.46 -13.33 7.30
N ALA A 3 -10.70 -12.91 7.06
CA ALA A 3 -11.05 -11.50 7.09
C ALA A 3 -10.93 -10.93 8.51
N ILE A 4 -10.52 -9.66 8.64
CA ILE A 4 -10.63 -8.91 9.89
C ILE A 4 -12.07 -8.41 9.99
N THR A 5 -12.70 -8.66 11.14
CA THR A 5 -14.07 -8.18 11.41
C THR A 5 -14.02 -7.09 12.48
N LEU A 6 -14.56 -5.93 12.14
CA LEU A 6 -14.68 -4.75 12.99
C LEU A 6 -16.16 -4.38 13.09
N GLN A 7 -16.90 -5.05 13.97
CA GLN A 7 -18.36 -4.94 14.07
C GLN A 7 -19.04 -5.31 12.73
N ASP A 8 -19.62 -4.33 12.02
CA ASP A 8 -20.31 -4.47 10.73
C ASP A 8 -19.42 -4.23 9.51
N ILE A 9 -18.11 -4.06 9.72
CA ILE A 9 -17.10 -3.86 8.67
C ILE A 9 -16.20 -5.09 8.60
N THR A 10 -15.86 -5.52 7.38
CA THR A 10 -14.83 -6.54 7.16
C THR A 10 -13.72 -6.02 6.27
N ILE A 11 -12.49 -6.44 6.54
CA ILE A 11 -11.29 -6.11 5.74
C ILE A 11 -10.71 -7.42 5.20
N HIS A 12 -10.51 -7.48 3.89
CA HIS A 12 -9.95 -8.64 3.18
C HIS A 12 -8.68 -8.22 2.45
N ALA A 13 -7.60 -9.00 2.60
CA ALA A 13 -6.41 -8.83 1.80
C ALA A 13 -6.61 -9.49 0.42
N VAL A 14 -6.35 -8.75 -0.65
CA VAL A 14 -6.40 -9.18 -2.04
C VAL A 14 -4.98 -9.20 -2.57
N VAL A 15 -4.33 -10.36 -2.52
CA VAL A 15 -2.92 -10.53 -2.87
C VAL A 15 -2.78 -10.76 -4.37
N GLU A 16 -2.05 -9.87 -5.05
CA GLU A 16 -1.68 -10.05 -6.45
C GLU A 16 -0.41 -10.89 -6.59
N GLN A 17 0.63 -10.57 -5.83
CA GLN A 17 1.88 -11.33 -5.83
C GLN A 17 2.65 -11.19 -4.50
N GLN A 18 3.56 -12.11 -4.27
CA GLN A 18 4.49 -12.09 -3.15
C GLN A 18 5.81 -12.75 -3.57
N GLY A 19 6.92 -12.14 -3.20
CA GLY A 19 8.24 -12.70 -3.53
C GLY A 19 9.40 -11.83 -3.09
N PRO A 20 10.65 -12.33 -3.28
CA PRO A 20 11.88 -11.62 -2.97
C PRO A 20 12.23 -10.67 -4.14
N PHE A 21 11.64 -9.49 -4.17
CA PHE A 21 11.75 -8.58 -5.31
C PHE A 21 13.05 -7.75 -5.35
N PHE A 22 13.66 -7.49 -4.20
CA PHE A 22 14.82 -6.60 -4.11
C PHE A 22 15.86 -7.15 -3.14
N ASP A 23 17.14 -6.91 -3.40
CA ASP A 23 18.21 -7.14 -2.42
C ASP A 23 18.02 -6.21 -1.21
N VAL A 24 18.25 -6.74 0.00
CA VAL A 24 18.03 -6.01 1.26
C VAL A 24 18.88 -4.76 1.38
N LYS A 25 20.11 -4.76 0.85
CA LYS A 25 21.02 -3.60 0.90
C LYS A 25 20.61 -2.51 -0.10
N GLU A 26 20.04 -2.93 -1.24
CA GLU A 26 19.48 -1.97 -2.19
C GLU A 26 18.18 -1.36 -1.66
N PHE A 27 17.36 -2.17 -1.00
CA PHE A 27 16.05 -1.75 -0.51
C PHE A 27 16.17 -0.86 0.73
N PHE A 28 17.09 -1.21 1.65
CA PHE A 28 17.40 -0.45 2.87
C PHE A 28 18.85 0.01 2.88
N PRO A 29 19.22 1.06 2.12
CA PRO A 29 20.63 1.44 1.91
C PRO A 29 21.36 1.91 3.17
N THR A 30 20.63 2.25 4.23
CA THR A 30 21.21 2.66 5.52
C THR A 30 21.19 1.56 6.58
N LEU A 31 20.69 0.35 6.27
CA LEU A 31 20.73 -0.80 7.17
C LEU A 31 22.17 -1.28 7.33
N THR A 32 22.72 -1.21 8.55
CA THR A 32 24.08 -1.67 8.77
C THR A 32 24.17 -3.19 8.80
N LYS A 33 25.38 -3.72 8.59
CA LYS A 33 25.63 -5.16 8.65
C LYS A 33 25.30 -5.71 10.05
N GLU A 34 25.67 -4.98 11.09
CA GLU A 34 25.41 -5.33 12.49
C GLU A 34 23.91 -5.42 12.75
N GLN A 35 23.15 -4.38 12.37
CA GLN A 35 21.69 -4.40 12.50
C GLN A 35 21.05 -5.56 11.74
N PHE A 36 21.54 -5.88 10.54
CA PHE A 36 21.03 -7.02 9.77
C PHE A 36 21.35 -8.34 10.45
N ASP A 37 22.60 -8.56 10.87
CA ASP A 37 23.04 -9.81 11.48
C ASP A 37 22.33 -10.09 12.82
N GLU A 38 22.14 -9.08 13.66
CA GLU A 38 21.38 -9.18 14.92
C GLU A 38 19.90 -9.57 14.72
N ASN A 39 19.31 -9.20 13.57
CA ASN A 39 17.88 -9.39 13.31
C ASN A 39 17.59 -10.52 12.32
N ARG A 40 18.62 -11.10 11.67
CA ARG A 40 18.48 -12.13 10.65
C ARG A 40 17.60 -13.30 11.09
N ALA A 41 17.79 -13.79 12.32
CA ALA A 41 17.14 -15.01 12.81
C ALA A 41 15.60 -14.92 12.82
N TRP A 42 15.03 -13.73 13.05
CA TRP A 42 13.59 -13.57 13.04
C TRP A 42 13.06 -12.97 11.72
N LEU A 43 13.93 -12.36 10.91
CA LEU A 43 13.55 -11.87 9.57
C LEU A 43 13.45 -13.03 8.58
N GLN A 44 14.32 -14.04 8.69
CA GLN A 44 14.32 -15.19 7.79
C GLN A 44 13.47 -16.34 8.35
N PRO A 45 12.79 -17.10 7.49
CA PRO A 45 12.68 -16.92 6.02
C PRO A 45 11.49 -16.05 5.59
N THR A 46 10.74 -15.44 6.53
CA THR A 46 9.43 -14.82 6.24
C THR A 46 9.55 -13.49 5.53
N PHE A 47 10.48 -12.64 5.96
CA PHE A 47 10.62 -11.26 5.46
C PHE A 47 11.85 -11.05 4.58
N ILE A 48 12.82 -11.95 4.71
CA ILE A 48 14.04 -11.97 3.89
C ILE A 48 14.33 -13.43 3.55
N ASP A 49 14.60 -13.73 2.29
CA ASP A 49 14.97 -15.07 1.84
C ASP A 49 16.42 -15.44 2.20
N ALA A 50 16.82 -16.67 1.89
CA ALA A 50 18.18 -17.17 2.18
C ALA A 50 19.28 -16.41 1.41
N ASN A 51 18.94 -15.77 0.28
CA ASN A 51 19.84 -15.04 -0.59
C ASN A 51 19.91 -13.53 -0.26
N GLY A 52 19.14 -13.06 0.73
CA GLY A 52 19.09 -11.65 1.10
C GLY A 52 18.03 -10.84 0.36
N GLY A 53 17.13 -11.50 -0.36
CA GLY A 53 16.00 -10.87 -1.04
C GLY A 53 14.90 -10.47 -0.04
N VAL A 54 14.47 -9.21 -0.08
CA VAL A 54 13.34 -8.72 0.73
C VAL A 54 12.05 -9.29 0.18
N ILE A 55 11.38 -10.12 0.97
CA ILE A 55 10.09 -10.70 0.60
C ILE A 55 9.02 -9.67 0.86
N LEU A 56 8.43 -9.16 -0.22
CA LEU A 56 7.33 -8.21 -0.19
C LEU A 56 6.07 -8.86 -0.74
N CYS A 57 4.94 -8.43 -0.22
CA CYS A 57 3.62 -8.66 -0.80
C CYS A 57 3.20 -7.42 -1.59
N VAL A 58 2.58 -7.61 -2.74
CA VAL A 58 1.81 -6.58 -3.44
C VAL A 58 0.35 -6.98 -3.32
N GLN A 59 -0.40 -6.20 -2.57
CA GLN A 59 -1.79 -6.49 -2.23
C GLN A 59 -2.59 -5.21 -2.02
N SER A 60 -3.88 -5.35 -2.25
CA SER A 60 -4.89 -4.35 -1.89
C SER A 60 -5.63 -4.80 -0.62
N PHE A 61 -6.23 -3.88 0.10
CA PHE A 61 -7.18 -4.21 1.15
C PHE A 61 -8.59 -3.80 0.72
N LEU A 62 -9.48 -4.78 0.61
CA LEU A 62 -10.90 -4.55 0.37
C LEU A 62 -11.63 -4.37 1.71
N ILE A 63 -12.22 -3.21 1.91
CA ILE A 63 -13.09 -2.89 3.04
C ILE A 63 -14.53 -3.05 2.59
N LYS A 64 -15.29 -3.88 3.28
CA LYS A 64 -16.74 -4.03 3.06
C LYS A 64 -17.47 -3.42 4.25
N THR A 65 -18.25 -2.40 3.98
CA THR A 65 -19.14 -1.74 4.94
C THR A 65 -20.58 -2.05 4.56
N PRO A 66 -21.60 -1.77 5.40
CA PRO A 66 -23.00 -1.92 5.01
C PRO A 66 -23.43 -1.13 3.77
N ARG A 67 -22.63 -0.11 3.38
CA ARG A 67 -23.01 0.81 2.28
C ARG A 67 -22.07 0.76 1.09
N HIS A 68 -20.77 0.44 1.30
CA HIS A 68 -19.75 0.56 0.27
C HIS A 68 -18.74 -0.57 0.31
N ASN A 69 -18.27 -0.96 -0.87
CA ASN A 69 -17.06 -1.75 -1.08
C ASN A 69 -15.93 -0.77 -1.48
N ILE A 70 -14.92 -0.68 -0.64
CA ILE A 70 -13.82 0.28 -0.78
C ILE A 70 -12.53 -0.49 -0.95
N LEU A 71 -11.81 -0.24 -2.03
CA LEU A 71 -10.50 -0.83 -2.29
C LEU A 71 -9.41 0.18 -1.91
N ILE A 72 -8.50 -0.23 -1.04
CA ILE A 72 -7.32 0.57 -0.70
C ILE A 72 -6.15 0.05 -1.51
N ASP A 73 -5.61 0.91 -2.36
CA ASP A 73 -4.63 0.64 -3.40
C ASP A 73 -5.11 -0.39 -4.43
N SER A 74 -4.44 -0.49 -5.56
CA SER A 74 -4.87 -1.35 -6.66
C SER A 74 -3.71 -2.07 -7.35
N CYS A 75 -2.70 -2.48 -6.61
CA CYS A 75 -1.59 -3.33 -7.05
C CYS A 75 -0.89 -2.86 -8.35
N VAL A 76 -0.19 -3.76 -9.06
CA VAL A 76 0.57 -3.46 -10.31
C VAL A 76 -0.32 -3.49 -11.55
N GLY A 77 -1.27 -4.40 -11.62
CA GLY A 77 -2.16 -4.58 -12.77
C GLY A 77 -1.52 -5.36 -13.92
N ASN A 78 -2.37 -5.81 -14.84
CA ASN A 78 -1.99 -6.60 -16.01
C ASN A 78 -1.61 -5.73 -17.22
N HIS A 79 -0.77 -6.30 -18.09
CA HIS A 79 -0.33 -5.74 -19.37
C HIS A 79 0.39 -4.38 -19.25
N LYS A 80 0.88 -4.03 -18.06
CA LYS A 80 1.56 -2.77 -17.80
C LYS A 80 3.03 -2.86 -18.22
N PRO A 81 3.53 -1.96 -19.09
CA PRO A 81 4.95 -1.91 -19.41
C PRO A 81 5.75 -1.36 -18.23
N ARG A 82 6.56 -2.22 -17.64
CA ARG A 82 7.45 -1.92 -16.49
C ARG A 82 8.86 -2.45 -16.76
N PRO A 83 9.55 -1.99 -17.83
CA PRO A 83 10.78 -2.63 -18.31
C PRO A 83 11.91 -2.62 -17.27
N THR A 84 11.92 -1.65 -16.34
CA THR A 84 12.90 -1.58 -15.24
C THR A 84 12.57 -2.46 -14.05
N ARG A 85 11.43 -3.20 -14.10
CA ARG A 85 10.94 -4.09 -13.05
C ARG A 85 10.46 -5.40 -13.68
N PRO A 86 11.36 -6.35 -13.98
CA PRO A 86 11.02 -7.57 -14.72
C PRO A 86 9.87 -8.36 -14.09
N PHE A 87 9.77 -8.38 -12.76
CA PHE A 87 8.72 -9.08 -12.01
C PHE A 87 7.35 -8.37 -12.05
N TRP A 88 7.28 -7.15 -12.59
CA TRP A 88 6.04 -6.40 -12.81
C TRP A 88 5.74 -6.18 -14.29
N ASN A 89 6.73 -6.43 -15.15
CA ASN A 89 6.63 -6.08 -16.57
C ASN A 89 5.66 -6.99 -17.29
N MET A 90 4.64 -6.40 -17.91
CA MET A 90 3.67 -7.10 -18.76
C MET A 90 3.03 -8.32 -18.06
N MET A 91 2.72 -8.19 -16.76
CA MET A 91 2.02 -9.26 -16.04
C MET A 91 0.71 -9.62 -16.73
N ASP A 92 0.34 -10.89 -16.64
CA ASP A 92 -0.94 -11.43 -17.05
C ASP A 92 -1.37 -12.49 -16.03
N SER A 93 -2.11 -12.07 -15.03
CA SER A 93 -2.49 -12.90 -13.89
C SER A 93 -3.94 -12.62 -13.49
N ASP A 94 -4.67 -13.67 -13.13
CA ASP A 94 -6.04 -13.58 -12.62
C ASP A 94 -6.13 -13.52 -11.08
N ARG A 95 -4.99 -13.48 -10.39
CA ARG A 95 -4.93 -13.54 -8.91
C ARG A 95 -5.70 -12.41 -8.24
N PHE A 96 -5.54 -11.20 -8.75
CA PHE A 96 -6.21 -10.03 -8.18
C PHE A 96 -7.74 -10.16 -8.28
N GLU A 97 -8.26 -10.48 -9.47
CA GLU A 97 -9.71 -10.65 -9.69
C GLU A 97 -10.26 -11.86 -8.92
N LYS A 98 -9.53 -12.97 -8.89
CA LYS A 98 -9.87 -14.13 -8.04
C LYS A 98 -9.90 -13.79 -6.56
N GLY A 99 -8.98 -12.92 -6.11
CA GLY A 99 -8.96 -12.42 -4.73
C GLY A 99 -10.19 -11.59 -4.39
N LEU A 100 -10.66 -10.73 -5.29
CA LEU A 100 -11.92 -9.99 -5.15
C LEU A 100 -13.11 -10.94 -5.07
N VAL A 101 -13.18 -11.92 -6.00
CA VAL A 101 -14.26 -12.93 -6.03
C VAL A 101 -14.27 -13.76 -4.74
N ALA A 102 -13.11 -14.16 -4.23
CA ALA A 102 -13.01 -14.89 -2.95
C ALA A 102 -13.47 -14.04 -1.75
N ALA A 103 -13.37 -12.71 -1.83
CA ALA A 103 -13.93 -11.77 -0.85
C ALA A 103 -15.43 -11.46 -1.11
N GLY A 104 -16.04 -12.08 -2.11
CA GLY A 104 -17.47 -11.96 -2.44
C GLY A 104 -17.82 -10.67 -3.19
N VAL A 105 -16.93 -10.13 -4.00
CA VAL A 105 -17.16 -8.98 -4.87
C VAL A 105 -16.48 -9.18 -6.24
N THR A 106 -16.92 -8.40 -7.22
CA THR A 106 -16.29 -8.28 -8.54
C THR A 106 -15.79 -6.86 -8.76
N VAL A 107 -15.07 -6.60 -9.84
CA VAL A 107 -14.66 -5.24 -10.21
C VAL A 107 -15.86 -4.30 -10.39
N GLY A 108 -17.04 -4.82 -10.76
CA GLY A 108 -18.29 -4.05 -10.89
C GLY A 108 -18.91 -3.61 -9.56
N ASP A 109 -18.47 -4.19 -8.44
CA ASP A 109 -19.05 -3.94 -7.12
C ASP A 109 -18.29 -2.91 -6.29
N ILE A 110 -17.13 -2.44 -6.76
CA ILE A 110 -16.28 -1.48 -6.05
C ILE A 110 -16.84 -0.07 -6.21
N ASP A 111 -17.08 0.61 -5.09
CA ASP A 111 -17.63 1.98 -5.02
C ASP A 111 -16.53 3.04 -4.93
N TYR A 112 -15.43 2.72 -4.26
CA TYR A 112 -14.27 3.61 -4.12
C TYR A 112 -12.97 2.83 -4.29
N VAL A 113 -12.01 3.46 -4.97
CA VAL A 113 -10.60 3.08 -4.94
C VAL A 113 -9.85 4.24 -4.28
N MET A 114 -9.19 4.00 -3.16
CA MET A 114 -8.44 5.02 -2.43
C MET A 114 -6.96 4.71 -2.56
N CYS A 115 -6.23 5.55 -3.30
CA CYS A 115 -4.80 5.36 -3.53
C CYS A 115 -4.02 6.07 -2.42
N THR A 116 -3.38 5.30 -1.52
CA THR A 116 -2.58 5.85 -0.40
C THR A 116 -1.49 6.79 -0.89
N HIS A 117 -0.97 6.51 -2.07
CA HIS A 117 -0.06 7.30 -2.87
C HIS A 117 -0.07 6.79 -4.34
N LEU A 118 0.74 7.37 -5.22
CA LEU A 118 0.65 7.06 -6.66
C LEU A 118 1.91 6.37 -7.22
N HIS A 119 2.50 5.40 -6.50
CA HIS A 119 3.48 4.48 -7.09
C HIS A 119 2.81 3.39 -7.92
N GLY A 120 3.57 2.77 -8.82
CA GLY A 120 3.07 1.86 -9.83
C GLY A 120 2.44 0.57 -9.31
N ASP A 121 2.78 0.15 -8.11
CA ASP A 121 2.23 -1.01 -7.41
C ASP A 121 1.06 -0.69 -6.47
N HIS A 122 0.57 0.55 -6.52
CA HIS A 122 -0.61 1.02 -5.79
C HIS A 122 -1.74 1.50 -6.69
N VAL A 123 -1.45 1.72 -7.98
CA VAL A 123 -2.42 2.31 -8.92
C VAL A 123 -2.68 1.46 -10.15
N GLY A 124 -2.01 0.32 -10.33
CA GLY A 124 -2.00 -0.42 -11.58
C GLY A 124 -3.37 -0.88 -12.04
N TRP A 125 -4.16 -1.53 -11.18
CA TRP A 125 -5.53 -1.92 -11.51
C TRP A 125 -6.53 -0.76 -11.51
N ASN A 126 -6.12 0.48 -11.30
CA ASN A 126 -7.02 1.61 -11.59
C ASN A 126 -7.54 1.53 -13.03
N THR A 127 -6.71 1.02 -13.95
CA THR A 127 -7.06 0.85 -15.34
C THR A 127 -6.74 -0.55 -15.84
N ARG A 128 -7.49 -1.00 -16.85
CA ARG A 128 -7.21 -2.19 -17.64
C ARG A 128 -7.14 -1.84 -19.14
N LEU A 129 -6.47 -2.68 -19.91
CA LEU A 129 -6.32 -2.49 -21.34
C LEU A 129 -7.56 -3.04 -22.07
N GLU A 130 -8.30 -2.18 -22.77
CA GLU A 130 -9.41 -2.56 -23.64
C GLU A 130 -9.24 -1.94 -25.03
N ASN A 131 -9.19 -2.75 -26.07
CA ASN A 131 -9.05 -2.29 -27.46
C ASN A 131 -7.90 -1.28 -27.65
N GLY A 132 -6.76 -1.53 -27.00
CA GLY A 132 -5.57 -0.67 -27.06
C GLY A 132 -5.65 0.62 -26.23
N ARG A 133 -6.64 0.78 -25.36
CA ARG A 133 -6.82 1.95 -24.49
C ARG A 133 -6.87 1.55 -23.02
N TRP A 134 -6.31 2.39 -22.17
CA TRP A 134 -6.45 2.26 -20.73
C TRP A 134 -7.80 2.83 -20.28
N VAL A 135 -8.65 1.98 -19.77
CA VAL A 135 -9.99 2.33 -19.27
C VAL A 135 -10.12 1.99 -17.77
N ALA A 136 -11.02 2.65 -17.07
CA ALA A 136 -11.26 2.37 -15.66
C ALA A 136 -11.65 0.90 -15.41
N THR A 137 -10.91 0.20 -14.56
CA THR A 137 -11.20 -1.20 -14.20
C THR A 137 -12.48 -1.32 -13.38
N PHE A 138 -12.73 -0.37 -12.49
CA PHE A 138 -13.88 -0.36 -11.59
C PHE A 138 -14.93 0.63 -12.11
N PRO A 139 -15.95 0.15 -12.87
CA PRO A 139 -16.78 1.00 -13.73
C PRO A 139 -17.66 2.00 -12.97
N LYS A 140 -18.02 1.74 -11.71
CA LYS A 140 -18.80 2.67 -10.88
C LYS A 140 -17.99 3.43 -9.84
N ALA A 141 -16.71 3.03 -9.64
CA ALA A 141 -15.91 3.59 -8.57
C ALA A 141 -15.56 5.07 -8.75
N LYS A 142 -15.46 5.79 -7.63
CA LYS A 142 -14.70 7.03 -7.51
C LYS A 142 -13.28 6.69 -7.07
N TYR A 143 -12.30 7.29 -7.74
CA TYR A 143 -10.87 7.09 -7.43
C TYR A 143 -10.39 8.27 -6.60
N VAL A 144 -10.11 8.01 -5.33
CA VAL A 144 -9.72 9.06 -4.37
C VAL A 144 -8.21 9.17 -4.33
N MET A 145 -7.69 10.37 -4.58
CA MET A 145 -6.26 10.67 -4.66
C MET A 145 -5.96 11.96 -3.90
N ALA A 146 -4.81 12.00 -3.22
CA ALA A 146 -4.36 13.21 -2.53
C ALA A 146 -3.90 14.28 -3.54
N ASP A 147 -4.26 15.54 -3.29
CA ASP A 147 -4.08 16.66 -4.22
C ASP A 147 -2.60 16.95 -4.52
N ARG A 148 -1.75 17.00 -3.49
CA ARG A 148 -0.32 17.27 -3.65
C ARG A 148 0.44 16.11 -4.29
N GLU A 149 0.00 14.87 -4.04
CA GLU A 149 0.58 13.67 -4.65
C GLU A 149 0.28 13.65 -6.16
N LEU A 150 -0.99 13.92 -6.54
CA LEU A 150 -1.37 14.02 -7.95
C LEU A 150 -0.63 15.16 -8.66
N ALA A 151 -0.56 16.34 -8.05
CA ALA A 151 0.16 17.48 -8.62
C ALA A 151 1.65 17.18 -8.84
N TYR A 152 2.30 16.54 -7.86
CA TYR A 152 3.71 16.15 -7.96
C TYR A 152 3.95 15.20 -9.14
N TRP A 153 3.15 14.14 -9.24
CA TRP A 153 3.34 13.14 -10.28
C TRP A 153 2.96 13.65 -11.67
N THR A 154 1.94 14.51 -11.78
CA THR A 154 1.59 15.16 -13.04
C THR A 154 2.75 16.05 -13.52
N GLN A 155 3.40 16.79 -12.62
CA GLN A 155 4.59 17.58 -12.98
C GLN A 155 5.74 16.67 -13.42
N LYS A 156 6.03 15.58 -12.70
CA LYS A 156 7.08 14.64 -13.07
C LYS A 156 6.85 13.98 -14.44
N GLU A 157 5.60 13.62 -14.75
CA GLU A 157 5.21 13.08 -16.06
C GLU A 157 5.40 14.12 -17.17
N ASN A 158 5.07 15.39 -16.93
CA ASN A 158 5.32 16.46 -17.90
C ASN A 158 6.82 16.71 -18.15
N ASP A 159 7.65 16.57 -17.09
CA ASP A 159 9.09 16.76 -17.18
C ASP A 159 9.80 15.58 -17.89
N ASP A 160 9.31 14.35 -17.70
CA ASP A 160 9.83 13.11 -18.28
C ASP A 160 8.69 12.11 -18.57
N PRO A 161 8.02 12.21 -19.73
CA PRO A 161 6.88 11.36 -20.10
C PRO A 161 7.18 9.86 -20.17
N SER A 162 8.45 9.47 -20.26
CA SER A 162 8.87 8.06 -20.30
C SER A 162 9.29 7.48 -18.95
N GLY A 163 9.58 8.35 -17.98
CA GLY A 163 10.14 7.96 -16.69
C GLY A 163 9.13 7.31 -15.74
N PHE A 164 7.85 7.64 -15.91
CA PHE A 164 6.81 7.26 -14.95
C PHE A 164 5.58 6.64 -15.65
N PRO A 165 5.74 5.53 -16.37
CA PRO A 165 4.68 4.95 -17.22
C PRO A 165 3.39 4.61 -16.46
N TRP A 166 3.45 4.37 -15.15
CA TRP A 166 2.25 4.13 -14.33
C TRP A 166 1.35 5.36 -14.17
N ILE A 167 1.90 6.57 -14.32
CA ILE A 167 1.09 7.78 -14.31
C ILE A 167 0.28 7.85 -15.60
N THR A 168 0.93 7.64 -16.74
CA THR A 168 0.31 7.66 -18.07
C THR A 168 -0.74 6.57 -18.24
N ASP A 169 -0.47 5.36 -17.74
CA ASP A 169 -1.36 4.21 -18.00
C ASP A 169 -2.37 3.94 -16.87
N SER A 170 -2.17 4.45 -15.65
CA SER A 170 -2.99 4.07 -14.50
C SER A 170 -3.60 5.24 -13.72
N VAL A 171 -3.09 6.46 -13.90
CA VAL A 171 -3.58 7.65 -13.17
C VAL A 171 -4.27 8.64 -14.11
N LEU A 172 -3.57 9.13 -15.14
CA LEU A 172 -4.12 10.14 -16.06
C LEU A 172 -5.41 9.69 -16.76
N PRO A 173 -5.58 8.43 -17.22
CA PRO A 173 -6.84 8.00 -17.82
C PRO A 173 -8.04 8.09 -16.87
N ILE A 174 -7.82 7.95 -15.56
CA ILE A 174 -8.85 8.12 -14.54
C ILE A 174 -9.23 9.59 -14.35
N VAL A 175 -8.21 10.48 -14.38
CA VAL A 175 -8.42 11.93 -14.31
C VAL A 175 -9.17 12.42 -15.55
N ASP A 176 -8.75 12.01 -16.75
CA ASP A 176 -9.36 12.37 -18.02
C ASP A 176 -10.81 11.88 -18.13
N ALA A 177 -11.08 10.69 -17.60
CA ALA A 177 -12.44 10.14 -17.52
C ALA A 177 -13.31 10.83 -16.45
N LYS A 178 -12.80 11.84 -15.72
CA LYS A 178 -13.48 12.58 -14.63
C LYS A 178 -13.98 11.67 -13.51
N ARG A 179 -13.23 10.60 -13.23
CA ARG A 179 -13.54 9.65 -12.15
C ARG A 179 -12.69 9.87 -10.91
N ALA A 180 -11.65 10.69 -10.99
CA ALA A 180 -10.83 11.08 -9.85
C ALA A 180 -11.60 12.02 -8.91
N GLN A 181 -11.58 11.71 -7.63
CA GLN A 181 -11.98 12.60 -6.54
C GLN A 181 -10.71 13.05 -5.84
N ILE A 182 -10.33 14.30 -6.06
CA ILE A 182 -9.12 14.90 -5.50
C ILE A 182 -9.44 15.45 -4.12
N VAL A 183 -8.66 15.04 -3.13
CA VAL A 183 -8.87 15.36 -1.71
C VAL A 183 -7.55 15.73 -1.03
N LYS A 184 -7.63 16.22 0.21
CA LYS A 184 -6.45 16.35 1.08
C LYS A 184 -6.17 15.03 1.79
N SER A 185 -4.93 14.83 2.23
CA SER A 185 -4.50 13.61 2.94
C SER A 185 -5.08 13.43 4.36
N ASP A 186 -5.93 14.36 4.81
CA ASP A 186 -6.73 14.27 6.04
C ASP A 186 -8.24 14.08 5.77
N PHE A 187 -8.59 13.64 4.56
CA PHE A 187 -9.97 13.43 4.11
C PHE A 187 -10.75 12.46 5.00
N VAL A 188 -12.01 12.75 5.23
CA VAL A 188 -12.96 11.90 5.95
C VAL A 188 -14.10 11.53 5.01
N LEU A 189 -14.26 10.24 4.70
CA LEU A 189 -15.39 9.75 3.92
C LEU A 189 -16.67 9.69 4.76
N ASN A 190 -16.55 9.16 5.98
CA ASN A 190 -17.62 9.02 6.97
C ASN A 190 -17.04 8.71 8.36
N GLU A 191 -17.90 8.43 9.34
CA GLU A 191 -17.51 8.16 10.74
C GLU A 191 -16.60 6.93 10.93
N SER A 192 -16.49 6.06 9.92
CA SER A 192 -15.73 4.81 10.00
C SER A 192 -14.54 4.75 9.04
N ILE A 193 -14.40 5.71 8.12
CA ILE A 193 -13.33 5.74 7.11
C ILE A 193 -12.73 7.13 7.04
N GLN A 194 -11.49 7.27 7.48
CA GLN A 194 -10.77 8.54 7.48
C GLN A 194 -9.30 8.36 7.13
N PHE A 195 -8.70 9.35 6.50
CA PHE A 195 -7.28 9.37 6.19
C PHE A 195 -6.46 9.90 7.37
N ILE A 196 -5.29 9.35 7.54
CA ILE A 196 -4.27 9.84 8.46
C ILE A 196 -3.09 10.26 7.60
N PRO A 197 -2.71 11.55 7.55
CA PRO A 197 -1.52 11.98 6.85
C PRO A 197 -0.28 11.26 7.37
N THR A 198 0.42 10.57 6.50
CA THR A 198 1.66 9.83 6.81
C THR A 198 2.76 10.15 5.80
N PRO A 199 3.12 11.45 5.64
CA PRO A 199 4.11 11.88 4.66
C PRO A 199 5.52 11.36 4.98
N GLY A 200 6.37 11.32 3.97
CA GLY A 200 7.77 10.91 4.04
C GLY A 200 8.11 9.89 2.98
N HIS A 201 7.42 8.74 2.91
CA HIS A 201 7.54 7.85 1.76
C HIS A 201 7.14 8.57 0.48
N ARG A 202 6.03 9.29 0.50
CA ARG A 202 5.62 10.25 -0.54
C ARG A 202 5.25 11.59 0.09
N ILE A 203 5.18 12.61 -0.77
CA ILE A 203 4.94 13.99 -0.36
C ILE A 203 3.59 14.18 0.34
N ASP A 204 2.60 13.39 -0.04
CA ASP A 204 1.23 13.48 0.47
C ASP A 204 0.61 12.09 0.71
N HIS A 205 1.47 11.15 1.12
CA HIS A 205 1.06 9.80 1.51
C HIS A 205 0.10 9.83 2.70
N TYR A 206 -0.87 8.94 2.70
CA TYR A 206 -1.79 8.74 3.83
C TYR A 206 -2.01 7.26 4.13
N SER A 207 -2.26 6.96 5.39
CA SER A 207 -2.82 5.69 5.85
C SER A 207 -4.34 5.84 5.99
N VAL A 208 -5.08 4.73 5.96
CA VAL A 208 -6.55 4.75 6.12
C VAL A 208 -6.93 4.13 7.45
N LEU A 209 -7.57 4.89 8.32
CA LEU A 209 -8.18 4.38 9.55
C LEU A 209 -9.60 3.90 9.24
N VAL A 210 -9.88 2.67 9.66
CA VAL A 210 -11.15 1.95 9.41
C VAL A 210 -11.77 1.53 10.73
N GLY A 211 -13.05 1.78 10.90
CA GLY A 211 -13.79 1.41 12.10
C GLY A 211 -13.89 2.54 13.12
N ARG A 212 -14.11 2.19 14.38
CA ARG A 212 -14.31 3.13 15.51
C ARG A 212 -13.32 2.80 16.62
N PRO A 213 -12.97 3.77 17.49
CA PRO A 213 -12.02 3.52 18.57
C PRO A 213 -12.33 2.25 19.38
N GLY A 214 -11.32 1.38 19.54
CA GLY A 214 -11.44 0.09 20.21
C GLY A 214 -11.86 -1.07 19.31
N HIS A 215 -12.40 -0.79 18.12
CA HIS A 215 -12.76 -1.74 17.07
C HIS A 215 -12.32 -1.19 15.71
N ASP A 216 -11.01 -0.98 15.56
CA ASP A 216 -10.44 -0.28 14.42
C ASP A 216 -9.19 -0.97 13.85
N ALA A 217 -8.90 -0.63 12.59
CA ALA A 217 -7.69 -1.01 11.90
C ALA A 217 -7.08 0.19 11.17
N SER A 218 -5.77 0.17 10.96
CA SER A 218 -5.06 1.14 10.11
C SER A 218 -4.43 0.42 8.94
N ILE A 219 -4.85 0.76 7.71
CA ILE A 219 -4.19 0.30 6.48
C ILE A 219 -3.09 1.28 6.17
N THR A 220 -1.85 0.80 6.22
CA THR A 220 -0.67 1.66 6.36
C THR A 220 -0.20 2.32 5.06
N GLY A 221 -0.58 1.78 3.89
CA GLY A 221 0.16 2.07 2.66
C GLY A 221 1.65 1.77 2.86
N ASP A 222 2.49 2.58 2.28
CA ASP A 222 3.96 2.46 2.28
C ASP A 222 4.65 3.22 3.43
N MET A 223 3.90 3.50 4.50
CA MET A 223 4.51 4.01 5.72
C MET A 223 5.58 3.03 6.25
N ILE A 224 5.38 1.72 6.03
CA ILE A 224 6.29 0.64 6.43
C ILE A 224 6.29 -0.49 5.39
N HIS A 225 7.48 -1.08 5.13
CA HIS A 225 7.67 -2.15 4.14
C HIS A 225 8.16 -3.46 4.75
N SER A 226 8.82 -3.41 5.90
CA SER A 226 9.35 -4.58 6.61
C SER A 226 9.30 -4.37 8.11
N PRO A 227 9.08 -5.43 8.91
CA PRO A 227 9.07 -5.32 10.37
C PRO A 227 10.37 -4.78 10.97
N ILE A 228 11.49 -4.83 10.25
CA ILE A 228 12.75 -4.22 10.70
C ILE A 228 12.63 -2.71 10.85
N GLN A 229 11.76 -2.05 10.07
CA GLN A 229 11.43 -0.63 10.26
C GLN A 229 10.55 -0.39 11.49
N GLY A 230 9.95 -1.42 12.07
CA GLY A 230 9.37 -1.36 13.41
C GLY A 230 10.46 -1.32 14.46
N LYS A 231 11.46 -2.22 14.37
CA LYS A 231 12.61 -2.26 15.29
C LYS A 231 13.46 -0.99 15.21
N TYR A 232 13.63 -0.44 14.00
CA TYR A 232 14.37 0.79 13.71
C TYR A 232 13.47 1.74 12.90
N PRO A 233 12.60 2.53 13.55
CA PRO A 233 11.64 3.39 12.83
C PRO A 233 12.28 4.42 11.90
N GLU A 234 13.52 4.82 12.18
CA GLU A 234 14.29 5.76 11.37
C GLU A 234 14.88 5.14 10.10
N LEU A 235 14.83 3.80 9.96
CA LEU A 235 15.36 3.12 8.79
C LEU A 235 14.55 3.49 7.55
N GLY A 236 15.13 4.30 6.68
CA GLY A 236 14.55 4.68 5.39
C GLY A 236 14.65 3.56 4.36
N MET A 237 13.80 3.63 3.35
CA MET A 237 13.89 2.78 2.17
C MET A 237 14.24 3.60 0.93
N ARG A 238 14.77 2.95 -0.12
CA ARG A 238 15.36 3.62 -1.29
C ARG A 238 14.42 4.53 -2.07
N ALA A 239 13.11 4.32 -2.00
CA ALA A 239 12.11 5.10 -2.72
C ALA A 239 11.43 6.17 -1.84
N ASP A 240 11.87 6.34 -0.58
CA ASP A 240 11.35 7.42 0.26
C ASP A 240 11.65 8.79 -0.37
N TYR A 241 10.63 9.63 -0.48
CA TYR A 241 10.76 11.01 -0.91
C TYR A 241 11.60 11.83 0.08
N ASP A 242 11.34 11.61 1.38
CA ASP A 242 12.10 12.15 2.51
C ASP A 242 12.21 11.07 3.59
N SER A 243 13.33 10.35 3.62
CA SER A 243 13.58 9.25 4.57
C SER A 243 13.55 9.70 6.03
N ARG A 244 13.97 10.94 6.33
CA ARG A 244 13.92 11.49 7.68
C ARG A 244 12.47 11.71 8.12
N GLN A 245 11.66 12.33 7.27
CA GLN A 245 10.24 12.51 7.52
C GLN A 245 9.52 11.17 7.63
N ALA A 246 9.85 10.19 6.76
CA ALA A 246 9.29 8.83 6.82
C ALA A 246 9.56 8.16 8.17
N GLY A 247 10.78 8.27 8.71
CA GLY A 247 11.14 7.77 10.04
C GLY A 247 10.34 8.44 11.15
N GLN A 248 10.23 9.77 11.13
CA GLN A 248 9.43 10.53 12.10
C GLN A 248 7.95 10.16 12.03
N THR A 249 7.42 10.00 10.83
CA THR A 249 6.04 9.55 10.61
C THR A 249 5.80 8.16 11.17
N ARG A 250 6.69 7.19 10.89
CA ARG A 250 6.61 5.82 11.45
C ARG A 250 6.57 5.84 12.96
N ARG A 251 7.50 6.54 13.61
CA ARG A 251 7.55 6.65 15.07
C ARG A 251 6.24 7.23 15.64
N LYS A 252 5.78 8.35 15.08
CA LYS A 252 4.53 8.98 15.50
C LYS A 252 3.31 8.06 15.37
N VAL A 253 3.22 7.28 14.29
CA VAL A 253 2.11 6.36 14.05
C VAL A 253 2.21 5.15 14.98
N PHE A 254 3.41 4.62 15.19
CA PHE A 254 3.61 3.51 16.11
C PHE A 254 3.34 3.93 17.56
N ASP A 255 3.79 5.11 17.99
CA ASP A 255 3.45 5.66 19.32
C ASP A 255 1.94 5.75 19.53
N ARG A 256 1.22 6.22 18.49
CA ARG A 256 -0.25 6.34 18.55
C ARG A 256 -0.95 5.00 18.72
N PHE A 257 -0.47 3.93 18.10
CA PHE A 257 -1.15 2.63 18.06
C PHE A 257 -0.48 1.55 18.91
N CYS A 258 0.65 1.84 19.56
CA CYS A 258 1.34 0.93 20.46
C CYS A 258 0.46 0.57 21.65
N ASP A 259 0.38 -0.72 21.98
CA ASP A 259 -0.43 -1.28 23.08
C ASP A 259 -1.94 -0.97 23.00
N THR A 260 -2.42 -0.55 21.83
CA THR A 260 -3.86 -0.42 21.55
C THR A 260 -4.43 -1.71 20.97
N SER A 261 -5.77 -1.73 20.79
CA SER A 261 -6.47 -2.81 20.08
C SER A 261 -6.41 -2.66 18.55
N THR A 262 -5.95 -1.51 18.03
CA THR A 262 -5.92 -1.22 16.59
C THR A 262 -5.10 -2.25 15.83
N VAL A 263 -5.68 -2.83 14.78
CA VAL A 263 -5.00 -3.78 13.89
C VAL A 263 -4.31 -3.00 12.77
N MET A 264 -3.00 -3.18 12.62
CA MET A 264 -2.26 -2.66 11.48
C MET A 264 -2.39 -3.64 10.31
N CYS A 265 -2.83 -3.14 9.16
CA CYS A 265 -2.90 -3.85 7.88
C CYS A 265 -1.78 -3.30 6.99
N VAL A 266 -0.73 -4.07 6.79
CA VAL A 266 0.50 -3.60 6.13
C VAL A 266 0.56 -4.11 4.70
N VAL A 267 0.56 -3.20 3.74
CA VAL A 267 0.44 -3.53 2.31
C VAL A 267 1.57 -4.43 1.82
N HIS A 268 2.81 -4.20 2.28
CA HIS A 268 3.96 -4.94 1.81
C HIS A 268 4.40 -6.12 2.68
N PHE A 269 3.74 -6.38 3.81
CA PHE A 269 4.12 -7.56 4.59
C PHE A 269 3.62 -8.84 3.93
N PRO A 270 4.46 -9.91 3.91
CA PRO A 270 3.98 -11.26 3.61
C PRO A 270 2.86 -11.68 4.56
N SER A 271 2.05 -12.62 4.13
CA SER A 271 0.95 -13.16 4.95
C SER A 271 1.47 -13.86 6.22
N PRO A 272 0.88 -13.58 7.41
CA PRO A 272 -0.21 -12.64 7.64
C PRO A 272 0.32 -11.18 7.62
N SER A 273 -0.34 -10.34 6.82
CA SER A 273 0.04 -8.93 6.65
C SER A 273 -0.59 -8.00 7.69
N THR A 274 -1.08 -8.58 8.79
CA THR A 274 -1.82 -7.88 9.83
C THR A 274 -1.28 -8.21 11.22
N GLY A 275 -1.34 -7.26 12.13
CA GLY A 275 -0.89 -7.45 13.51
C GLY A 275 -1.11 -6.21 14.35
N ARG A 276 -0.79 -6.29 15.63
CA ARG A 276 -0.82 -5.17 16.57
C ARG A 276 0.58 -4.71 16.89
N VAL A 277 0.73 -3.42 17.14
CA VAL A 277 2.02 -2.83 17.52
C VAL A 277 2.24 -3.00 19.01
N ARG A 278 3.43 -3.48 19.38
CA ARG A 278 3.88 -3.63 20.75
C ARG A 278 5.28 -3.03 20.92
N PRO A 279 5.67 -2.55 22.09
CA PRO A 279 7.00 -2.03 22.32
C PRO A 279 8.06 -3.14 22.20
N TRP A 280 9.25 -2.79 21.71
CA TRP A 280 10.38 -3.69 21.60
C TRP A 280 11.72 -2.92 21.72
N GLY A 281 12.21 -2.77 22.91
CA GLY A 281 13.34 -1.87 23.22
C GLY A 281 12.99 -0.44 22.85
N ASP A 282 13.84 0.23 22.06
CA ASP A 282 13.60 1.59 21.58
C ASP A 282 12.70 1.66 20.31
N GLY A 283 12.24 0.52 19.86
CA GLY A 283 11.36 0.38 18.69
C GLY A 283 10.10 -0.41 19.00
N TYR A 284 9.55 -1.03 17.95
CA TYR A 284 8.27 -1.71 17.98
C TYR A 284 8.32 -3.05 17.26
N LYS A 285 7.45 -3.97 17.64
CA LYS A 285 7.20 -5.22 16.93
C LYS A 285 5.74 -5.37 16.57
N PHE A 286 5.49 -6.13 15.52
CA PHE A 286 4.16 -6.54 15.11
C PHE A 286 3.86 -7.92 15.71
N VAL A 287 2.69 -8.04 16.33
CA VAL A 287 2.18 -9.29 16.90
C VAL A 287 0.83 -9.59 16.26
N ALA A 288 0.72 -10.77 15.63
CA ALA A 288 -0.49 -11.26 14.98
C ALA A 288 -1.62 -11.53 15.98
#